data_39f803497c589983d75d185daa558a91
#
_entry.id   39f803497c589983d75d185daa558a91
#
_cell.length_a   1.000
_cell.length_b   1.000
_cell.length_c   1.000
_cell.angle_alpha   90.00
_cell.angle_beta   90.00
_cell.angle_gamma   90.00
#
_symmetry.space_group_name_H-M   'P 1'
#
loop_
_entity.id
_entity.type
_entity.pdbx_description
1 polymer ?
#
loop_
_entity_poly.entity_id
_entity_poly.type
_entity_poly.pdbx_seq_one_letter_code
_entity_poly.pdbx_strand_id
1 'polypeptide(L)'
;MEAALTEACYVPMEIMEKCCEAIELIVEFGAKGSKLAISDAGVGAAFCKAALKGASLNVYINTKSMADRAYAEELNKKADAMLEKYTKIADETFDSVLGRLK
;
A
#
# COMPACT_ATOMS: atom_id res chain seq x y z
N MET A 1 12.75 -14.22 20.25
CA MET A 1 11.34 -13.96 19.87
C MET A 1 11.15 -12.52 19.36
N GLU A 2 11.54 -11.53 20.16
CA GLU A 2 11.35 -10.12 19.75
C GLU A 2 12.13 -9.75 18.50
N ALA A 3 13.40 -10.18 18.39
CA ALA A 3 14.21 -9.92 17.21
C ALA A 3 13.61 -10.57 15.97
N ALA A 4 13.05 -11.78 16.12
CA ALA A 4 12.40 -12.48 15.02
C ALA A 4 11.12 -11.76 14.58
N LEU A 5 10.35 -11.20 15.52
CA LEU A 5 9.15 -10.44 15.20
C LEU A 5 9.49 -9.13 14.48
N THR A 6 10.54 -8.44 14.92
CA THR A 6 11.01 -7.22 14.28
C THR A 6 11.44 -7.51 12.83
N GLU A 7 12.21 -8.58 12.65
CA GLU A 7 12.67 -9.00 11.34
C GLU A 7 11.51 -9.42 10.44
N ALA A 8 10.52 -10.11 11.03
CA ALA A 8 9.33 -10.55 10.29
C ALA A 8 8.48 -9.37 9.79
N CYS A 9 8.56 -8.19 10.41
CA CYS A 9 7.89 -6.98 9.95
C CYS A 9 8.65 -6.26 8.84
N TYR A 10 9.94 -6.50 8.68
CA TYR A 10 10.79 -5.76 7.75
C TYR A 10 10.31 -5.90 6.30
N VAL A 11 10.13 -7.12 5.83
CA VAL A 11 9.72 -7.36 4.44
C VAL A 11 8.30 -6.84 4.18
N PRO A 12 7.29 -7.12 5.03
CA PRO A 12 5.96 -6.54 4.82
C PRO A 12 5.95 -5.01 4.81
N MET A 13 6.72 -4.37 5.69
CA MET A 13 6.82 -2.90 5.70
C MET A 13 7.45 -2.38 4.42
N GLU A 14 8.49 -3.05 3.93
CA GLU A 14 9.12 -2.69 2.67
C GLU A 14 8.16 -2.85 1.49
N ILE A 15 7.39 -3.93 1.47
CA ILE A 15 6.36 -4.14 0.46
C ILE A 15 5.33 -3.01 0.48
N MET A 16 4.88 -2.61 1.67
CA MET A 16 3.95 -1.49 1.80
C MET A 16 4.54 -0.21 1.22
N GLU A 17 5.80 0.10 1.55
CA GLU A 17 6.48 1.29 1.03
C GLU A 17 6.59 1.26 -0.50
N LYS A 18 6.94 0.11 -1.05
CA LYS A 18 7.04 -0.06 -2.51
C LYS A 18 5.68 0.06 -3.19
N CYS A 19 4.62 -0.44 -2.58
CA CYS A 19 3.27 -0.27 -3.10
C CYS A 19 2.88 1.21 -3.13
N CYS A 20 3.24 1.97 -2.10
CA CYS A 20 2.97 3.41 -2.06
C CYS A 20 3.72 4.15 -3.17
N GLU A 21 4.99 3.83 -3.39
CA GLU A 21 5.78 4.41 -4.47
C GLU A 21 5.17 4.07 -5.84
N ALA A 22 4.76 2.82 -6.01
CA ALA A 22 4.13 2.37 -7.25
C ALA A 22 2.82 3.12 -7.51
N ILE A 23 2.00 3.34 -6.49
CA ILE A 23 0.76 4.09 -6.60
C ILE A 23 1.04 5.53 -7.06
N GLU A 24 2.05 6.17 -6.52
CA GLU A 24 2.44 7.53 -6.94
C GLU A 24 2.83 7.59 -8.41
N LEU A 25 3.58 6.58 -8.89
CA LEU A 25 3.96 6.48 -10.29
C LEU A 25 2.72 6.25 -11.17
N ILE A 26 1.80 5.41 -10.72
CA ILE A 26 0.57 5.12 -11.45
C ILE A 26 -0.29 6.37 -11.59
N VAL A 27 -0.37 7.20 -10.56
CA VAL A 27 -1.10 8.47 -10.62
C VAL A 27 -0.53 9.35 -11.74
N GLU A 28 0.78 9.50 -11.80
CA GLU A 28 1.46 10.28 -12.84
C GLU A 28 1.18 9.71 -14.23
N PHE A 29 1.29 8.39 -14.35
CA PHE A 29 1.06 7.69 -15.61
C PHE A 29 -0.37 7.88 -16.09
N GLY A 30 -1.34 7.75 -15.19
CA GLY A 30 -2.75 7.93 -15.50
C GLY A 30 -3.10 9.34 -15.99
N ALA A 31 -2.37 10.35 -15.49
CA ALA A 31 -2.58 11.74 -15.88
C ALA A 31 -2.04 12.07 -17.27
N LYS A 32 -1.01 11.35 -17.72
CA LYS A 32 -0.27 11.67 -18.96
C LYS A 32 -0.40 10.61 -20.06
N GLY A 33 -0.99 9.46 -19.77
CA GLY A 33 -0.98 8.32 -20.66
C GLY A 33 -2.06 8.33 -21.73
N SER A 34 -1.90 7.47 -22.75
CA SER A 34 -2.91 7.17 -23.74
C SER A 34 -4.05 6.36 -23.11
N LYS A 35 -5.14 6.14 -23.85
CA LYS A 35 -6.27 5.34 -23.34
C LYS A 35 -5.85 3.94 -22.86
N LEU A 36 -4.92 3.29 -23.59
CA LEU A 36 -4.41 1.98 -23.20
C LEU A 36 -3.61 2.06 -21.89
N ALA A 37 -2.74 3.05 -21.77
CA ALA A 37 -1.97 3.27 -20.55
C ALA A 37 -2.86 3.63 -19.38
N ILE A 38 -3.96 4.32 -19.63
CA ILE A 38 -4.94 4.67 -18.60
C ILE A 38 -5.60 3.41 -18.01
N SER A 39 -5.98 2.47 -18.88
CA SER A 39 -6.54 1.18 -18.44
C SER A 39 -5.55 0.44 -17.55
N ASP A 40 -4.28 0.37 -17.96
CA ASP A 40 -3.24 -0.27 -17.18
C ASP A 40 -3.02 0.43 -15.84
N ALA A 41 -3.14 1.75 -15.80
CA ALA A 41 -3.04 2.51 -14.55
C ALA A 41 -4.15 2.12 -13.57
N GLY A 42 -5.38 1.93 -14.07
CA GLY A 42 -6.50 1.48 -13.25
C GLY A 42 -6.26 0.09 -12.67
N VAL A 43 -5.80 -0.84 -13.48
CA VAL A 43 -5.45 -2.20 -13.04
C VAL A 43 -4.34 -2.14 -12.00
N GLY A 44 -3.29 -1.37 -12.28
CA GLY A 44 -2.16 -1.21 -11.36
C GLY A 44 -2.58 -0.64 -10.01
N ALA A 45 -3.46 0.36 -10.01
CA ALA A 45 -3.97 0.95 -8.77
C ALA A 45 -4.72 -0.09 -7.93
N ALA A 46 -5.55 -0.92 -8.57
CA ALA A 46 -6.30 -1.97 -7.88
C ALA A 46 -5.35 -3.04 -7.31
N PHE A 47 -4.36 -3.46 -8.08
CA PHE A 47 -3.36 -4.44 -7.63
C PHE A 47 -2.52 -3.91 -6.47
N CYS A 48 -2.03 -2.69 -6.57
CA CYS A 48 -1.20 -2.09 -5.53
C CYS A 48 -1.99 -1.88 -4.24
N LYS A 49 -3.26 -1.52 -4.35
CA LYS A 49 -4.14 -1.42 -3.19
C LYS A 49 -4.26 -2.76 -2.47
N ALA A 50 -4.52 -3.83 -3.24
CA ALA A 50 -4.64 -5.17 -2.67
C ALA A 50 -3.34 -5.63 -2.01
N ALA A 51 -2.20 -5.40 -2.67
CA ALA A 51 -0.88 -5.77 -2.14
C ALA A 51 -0.57 -4.98 -0.86
N LEU A 52 -0.89 -3.70 -0.84
CA LEU A 52 -0.69 -2.83 0.32
C LEU A 52 -1.48 -3.35 1.52
N LYS A 53 -2.76 -3.64 1.32
CA LYS A 53 -3.63 -4.17 2.36
C LYS A 53 -3.17 -5.54 2.84
N GLY A 54 -2.79 -6.42 1.92
CA GLY A 54 -2.29 -7.75 2.25
C GLY A 54 -1.02 -7.69 3.09
N ALA A 55 -0.07 -6.85 2.69
CA ALA A 55 1.18 -6.68 3.43
C ALA A 55 0.93 -6.12 4.84
N SER A 56 -0.04 -5.22 5.00
CA SER A 56 -0.37 -4.65 6.30
C SER A 56 -0.82 -5.71 7.30
N LEU A 57 -1.54 -6.73 6.85
CA LEU A 57 -1.97 -7.82 7.73
C LEU A 57 -0.76 -8.56 8.31
N ASN A 58 0.29 -8.75 7.52
CA ASN A 58 1.52 -9.39 8.00
C ASN A 58 2.26 -8.51 9.01
N VAL A 59 2.19 -7.18 8.85
CA VAL A 59 2.74 -6.27 9.85
C VAL A 59 1.97 -6.42 11.17
N TYR A 60 0.65 -6.33 11.13
CA TYR A 60 -0.18 -6.35 12.35
C TYR A 60 -0.12 -7.69 13.09
N ILE A 61 -0.05 -8.81 12.38
CA ILE A 61 0.11 -10.12 13.01
C ILE A 61 1.38 -10.15 13.85
N ASN A 62 2.47 -9.60 13.35
CA ASN A 62 3.74 -9.60 14.03
C ASN A 62 3.81 -8.57 15.17
N THR A 63 3.28 -7.35 14.94
CA THR A 63 3.30 -6.32 15.99
C THR A 63 2.44 -6.71 17.19
N LYS A 64 1.36 -7.44 16.94
CA LYS A 64 0.46 -7.91 18.00
C LYS A 64 1.20 -8.73 19.05
N SER A 65 2.21 -9.49 18.64
CA SER A 65 2.97 -10.39 19.52
C SER A 65 4.25 -9.77 20.07
N MET A 66 4.57 -8.53 19.73
CA MET A 66 5.78 -7.86 20.23
C MET A 66 5.63 -7.49 21.71
N ALA A 67 6.69 -7.74 22.48
CA ALA A 67 6.76 -7.32 23.88
C ALA A 67 6.95 -5.80 24.00
N ASP A 68 7.76 -5.22 23.11
CA ASP A 68 7.98 -3.77 23.04
C ASP A 68 6.77 -3.10 22.41
N ARG A 69 5.81 -2.70 23.26
CA ARG A 69 4.56 -2.11 22.77
C ARG A 69 4.76 -0.74 22.14
N ALA A 70 5.73 0.03 22.60
CA ALA A 70 6.02 1.34 22.02
C ALA A 70 6.48 1.20 20.55
N TYR A 71 7.37 0.25 20.32
CA TYR A 71 7.87 -0.02 18.96
C TYR A 71 6.76 -0.59 18.07
N ALA A 72 5.96 -1.52 18.62
CA ALA A 72 4.82 -2.08 17.87
C ALA A 72 3.84 -1.00 17.45
N GLU A 73 3.53 -0.06 18.34
CA GLU A 73 2.63 1.05 18.03
C GLU A 73 3.22 1.98 16.99
N GLU A 74 4.54 2.20 17.02
CA GLU A 74 5.21 3.00 16.00
C GLU A 74 5.06 2.38 14.61
N LEU A 75 5.28 1.06 14.50
CA LEU A 75 5.11 0.34 13.24
C LEU A 75 3.65 0.37 12.79
N ASN A 76 2.72 0.16 13.71
CA ASN A 76 1.29 0.19 13.39
C ASN A 76 0.87 1.56 12.87
N LYS A 77 1.37 2.64 13.46
CA LYS A 77 1.06 3.99 13.00
C LYS A 77 1.57 4.24 11.59
N LYS A 78 2.76 3.76 11.27
CA LYS A 78 3.32 3.88 9.92
C LYS A 78 2.46 3.12 8.91
N ALA A 79 2.08 1.89 9.25
CA ALA A 79 1.23 1.07 8.39
C ALA A 79 -0.14 1.71 8.21
N ASP A 80 -0.75 2.19 9.30
CA ASP A 80 -2.05 2.85 9.26
C ASP A 80 -2.02 4.09 8.37
N ALA A 81 -0.97 4.90 8.48
CA ALA A 81 -0.83 6.12 7.67
C ALA A 81 -0.71 5.79 6.18
N MET A 82 0.05 4.76 5.84
CA MET A 82 0.18 4.32 4.45
C MET A 82 -1.14 3.79 3.91
N LEU A 83 -1.86 2.99 4.70
CA LEU A 83 -3.16 2.46 4.30
C LEU A 83 -4.15 3.60 4.05
N GLU A 84 -4.28 4.52 5.00
CA GLU A 84 -5.26 5.60 4.90
C GLU A 84 -5.01 6.47 3.67
N LYS A 85 -3.78 6.88 3.47
CA LYS A 85 -3.42 7.78 2.37
C LYS A 85 -3.49 7.08 1.01
N TYR A 86 -2.86 5.93 0.89
CA TYR A 86 -2.63 5.32 -0.44
C TYR A 86 -3.77 4.45 -0.92
N THR A 87 -4.59 3.88 -0.03
CA THR A 87 -5.82 3.21 -0.49
C THR A 87 -6.79 4.24 -1.06
N LYS A 88 -6.85 5.43 -0.46
CA LYS A 88 -7.68 6.52 -0.97
C LYS A 88 -7.21 6.98 -2.34
N ILE A 89 -5.90 7.19 -2.51
CA ILE A 89 -5.33 7.61 -3.79
C ILE A 89 -5.57 6.53 -4.85
N ALA A 90 -5.38 5.26 -4.50
CA ALA A 90 -5.60 4.15 -5.43
C ALA A 90 -7.06 4.07 -5.86
N ASP A 91 -7.99 4.24 -4.93
CA ASP A 91 -9.43 4.24 -5.23
C ASP A 91 -9.81 5.41 -6.14
N GLU A 92 -9.31 6.59 -5.85
CA GLU A 92 -9.57 7.78 -6.67
C GLU A 92 -9.02 7.61 -8.08
N THR A 93 -7.82 7.02 -8.19
CA THR A 93 -7.21 6.75 -9.49
C THR A 93 -8.01 5.73 -10.27
N PHE A 94 -8.42 4.64 -9.62
CA PHE A 94 -9.26 3.63 -10.26
C PHE A 94 -10.58 4.23 -10.74
N ASP A 95 -11.24 4.99 -9.88
CA ASP A 95 -12.54 5.60 -10.20
C ASP A 95 -12.41 6.60 -11.36
N SER A 96 -11.35 7.38 -11.37
CA SER A 96 -11.06 8.32 -12.45
C SER A 96 -10.89 7.59 -13.79
N VAL A 97 -10.12 6.50 -13.78
CA VAL A 97 -9.92 5.67 -14.98
C VAL A 97 -11.23 5.07 -15.44
N LEU A 98 -11.98 4.48 -14.49
CA LEU A 98 -13.27 3.87 -14.79
C LEU A 98 -14.23 4.86 -15.46
N GLY A 99 -14.30 6.08 -14.92
CA GLY A 99 -15.14 7.15 -15.48
C GLY A 99 -14.75 7.55 -16.88
N ARG A 100 -13.45 7.50 -17.20
CA ARG A 100 -12.94 7.84 -18.53
C ARG A 100 -13.17 6.72 -19.55
N LEU A 101 -13.33 5.48 -19.09
CA LEU A 101 -13.60 4.33 -19.95
C LEU A 101 -15.08 4.12 -20.21
N LYS A 102 -15.92 4.57 -19.31
CA LYS A 102 -17.37 4.52 -19.47
C LYS A 102 -17.86 5.72 -20.25
#